data_39ee5f1cd47a920b37b75023eace18eb
#
_entry.id   39ee5f1cd47a920b37b75023eace18eb
#
_cell.length_a   1.000
_cell.length_b   1.000
_cell.length_c   1.000
_cell.angle_alpha   90.00
_cell.angle_beta   90.00
_cell.angle_gamma   90.00
#
_symmetry.space_group_name_H-M   'P 1'
#
loop_
_entity.id
_entity.type
_entity.pdbx_description
1 polymer ?
#
loop_
_entity_poly.entity_id
_entity_poly.type
_entity_poly.pdbx_seq_one_letter_code
_entity_poly.pdbx_strand_id
1 'polypeptide(L)'
;IVNLAAIKEALQRLVEPRYDHHFLNLDTPPFDIVPPTPENLARQLLAESTAACRAVGGSVVACHLAESASSGATAYASGLVEREVALEFSAARRTCSPHLSDAENRELFGQAAAPAGHGHGYRLRVVLRGEPDGETGVIVPHGEVDGALSALHALLDHRHLNVEVAELFFRKAQRIDDFFL
;
A
#
# COMPACT_ATOMS: atom_id res chain seq x y z
N ILE A 1 4.71 -19.06 -26.42
CA ILE A 1 5.68 -18.14 -25.73
C ILE A 1 5.25 -16.73 -26.08
N VAL A 2 4.93 -15.93 -25.07
CA VAL A 2 4.53 -14.52 -25.28
C VAL A 2 5.79 -13.67 -25.43
N ASN A 3 5.79 -12.78 -26.44
CA ASN A 3 6.90 -11.86 -26.67
C ASN A 3 6.75 -10.64 -25.76
N LEU A 4 7.67 -10.44 -24.82
CA LEU A 4 7.67 -9.33 -23.87
C LEU A 4 7.72 -7.96 -24.57
N ALA A 5 8.46 -7.84 -25.66
CA ALA A 5 8.53 -6.60 -26.44
C ALA A 5 7.17 -6.24 -27.07
N ALA A 6 6.44 -7.24 -27.57
CA ALA A 6 5.09 -7.03 -28.13
C ALA A 6 4.08 -6.61 -27.04
N ILE A 7 4.19 -7.16 -25.82
CA ILE A 7 3.36 -6.72 -24.70
C ILE A 7 3.67 -5.26 -24.36
N LYS A 8 4.96 -4.92 -24.19
CA LYS A 8 5.37 -3.56 -23.86
C LYS A 8 4.86 -2.55 -24.92
N GLU A 9 5.02 -2.86 -26.17
CA GLU A 9 4.53 -2.01 -27.28
C GLU A 9 3.00 -1.86 -27.27
N ALA A 10 2.26 -2.95 -27.01
CA ALA A 10 0.81 -2.90 -26.90
C ALA A 10 0.34 -2.01 -25.74
N LEU A 11 1.01 -2.08 -24.59
CA LEU A 11 0.72 -1.22 -23.43
C LEU A 11 1.12 0.24 -23.67
N GLN A 12 2.23 0.51 -24.33
CA GLN A 12 2.64 1.88 -24.67
C GLN A 12 1.63 2.53 -25.62
N ARG A 13 1.19 1.82 -26.66
CA ARG A 13 0.15 2.30 -27.59
C ARG A 13 -1.21 2.56 -26.91
N LEU A 14 -1.46 1.90 -25.79
CA LEU A 14 -2.65 2.14 -24.96
C LEU A 14 -2.49 3.40 -24.13
N VAL A 15 -1.36 3.54 -23.40
CA VAL A 15 -1.17 4.55 -22.36
C VAL A 15 -0.84 5.91 -22.96
N GLU A 16 0.13 5.99 -23.88
CA GLU A 16 0.65 7.26 -24.40
C GLU A 16 -0.44 8.17 -25.02
N PRO A 17 -1.31 7.70 -25.93
CA PRO A 17 -2.28 8.57 -26.58
C PRO A 17 -3.51 8.91 -25.72
N ARG A 18 -3.69 8.27 -24.57
CA ARG A 18 -4.94 8.34 -23.82
C ARG A 18 -4.77 8.85 -22.39
N TYR A 19 -3.62 8.62 -21.77
CA TYR A 19 -3.38 8.95 -20.37
C TYR A 19 -2.20 9.91 -20.18
N ASP A 20 -1.17 9.81 -21.02
CA ASP A 20 0.03 10.60 -20.86
C ASP A 20 -0.22 12.06 -21.21
N HIS A 21 0.07 12.97 -20.26
CA HIS A 21 -0.17 14.41 -20.38
C HIS A 21 -1.64 14.82 -20.60
N HIS A 22 -2.60 13.96 -20.23
CA HIS A 22 -4.03 14.28 -20.28
C HIS A 22 -4.59 14.72 -18.93
N PHE A 23 -5.59 15.61 -18.95
CA PHE A 23 -6.41 15.92 -17.80
C PHE A 23 -7.60 14.93 -17.80
N LEU A 24 -7.50 13.88 -16.96
CA LEU A 24 -8.36 12.70 -17.05
C LEU A 24 -9.87 13.03 -17.03
N ASN A 25 -10.29 13.99 -16.21
CA ASN A 25 -11.70 14.39 -16.10
C ASN A 25 -12.26 15.07 -17.35
N LEU A 26 -11.41 15.57 -18.25
CA LEU A 26 -11.84 16.28 -19.47
C LEU A 26 -11.60 15.49 -20.73
N ASP A 27 -10.47 14.79 -20.79
CA ASP A 27 -9.93 14.26 -22.04
C ASP A 27 -9.98 12.74 -22.15
N THR A 28 -10.29 12.05 -21.02
CA THR A 28 -10.14 10.60 -20.94
C THR A 28 -11.41 9.92 -20.42
N PRO A 29 -12.41 9.68 -21.26
CA PRO A 29 -13.58 8.90 -20.85
C PRO A 29 -13.15 7.49 -20.35
N PRO A 30 -13.79 6.94 -19.27
CA PRO A 30 -15.03 7.41 -18.63
C PRO A 30 -14.84 8.41 -17.48
N PHE A 31 -13.65 8.98 -17.28
CA PHE A 31 -13.34 9.82 -16.13
C PHE A 31 -13.96 11.23 -16.17
N ASP A 32 -14.65 11.56 -17.23
CA ASP A 32 -15.56 12.70 -17.32
C ASP A 32 -16.81 12.55 -16.44
N ILE A 33 -17.20 11.30 -16.14
CA ILE A 33 -18.37 10.95 -15.30
C ILE A 33 -18.02 10.03 -14.13
N VAL A 34 -16.90 9.32 -14.19
CA VAL A 34 -16.40 8.42 -13.13
C VAL A 34 -15.22 9.11 -12.43
N PRO A 35 -15.21 9.22 -11.10
CA PRO A 35 -14.08 9.80 -10.40
C PRO A 35 -12.77 9.06 -10.73
N PRO A 36 -11.70 9.76 -11.16
CA PRO A 36 -10.41 9.15 -11.49
C PRO A 36 -9.60 8.82 -10.24
N THR A 37 -10.19 8.05 -9.32
CA THR A 37 -9.49 7.54 -8.16
C THR A 37 -8.47 6.47 -8.56
N PRO A 38 -7.44 6.19 -7.76
CA PRO A 38 -6.50 5.10 -8.04
C PRO A 38 -7.18 3.77 -8.28
N GLU A 39 -8.25 3.49 -7.52
CA GLU A 39 -9.06 2.27 -7.64
C GLU A 39 -9.74 2.16 -9.00
N ASN A 40 -10.42 3.23 -9.42
CA ASN A 40 -11.12 3.28 -10.71
C ASN A 40 -10.13 3.29 -11.89
N LEU A 41 -9.01 4.01 -11.76
CA LEU A 41 -7.94 4.01 -12.75
C LEU A 41 -7.33 2.61 -12.91
N ALA A 42 -7.02 1.92 -11.81
CA ALA A 42 -6.48 0.56 -11.86
C ALA A 42 -7.47 -0.42 -12.51
N ARG A 43 -8.78 -0.30 -12.23
CA ARG A 43 -9.85 -1.11 -12.87
C ARG A 43 -9.93 -0.86 -14.37
N GLN A 44 -9.94 0.39 -14.79
CA GLN A 44 -10.00 0.77 -16.19
C GLN A 44 -8.77 0.29 -16.94
N LEU A 45 -7.58 0.53 -16.41
CA LEU A 45 -6.32 0.08 -17.00
C LEU A 45 -6.22 -1.45 -17.03
N LEU A 46 -6.76 -2.17 -16.04
CA LEU A 46 -6.85 -3.63 -16.08
C LEU A 46 -7.69 -4.10 -17.27
N ALA A 47 -8.87 -3.51 -17.46
CA ALA A 47 -9.77 -3.88 -18.56
C ALA A 47 -9.12 -3.63 -19.93
N GLU A 48 -8.56 -2.46 -20.12
CA GLU A 48 -7.92 -2.04 -21.37
C GLU A 48 -6.64 -2.82 -21.66
N SER A 49 -5.77 -3.00 -20.66
CA SER A 49 -4.54 -3.79 -20.80
C SER A 49 -4.85 -5.27 -21.08
N THR A 50 -5.94 -5.80 -20.52
CA THR A 50 -6.41 -7.16 -20.82
C THR A 50 -6.75 -7.31 -22.31
N ALA A 51 -7.46 -6.35 -22.89
CA ALA A 51 -7.79 -6.36 -24.31
C ALA A 51 -6.53 -6.25 -25.18
N ALA A 52 -5.63 -5.30 -24.86
CA ALA A 52 -4.40 -5.07 -25.59
C ALA A 52 -3.45 -6.29 -25.53
N CYS A 53 -3.25 -6.88 -24.36
CA CYS A 53 -2.37 -8.03 -24.17
C CYS A 53 -2.92 -9.31 -24.81
N ARG A 54 -4.25 -9.50 -24.82
CA ARG A 54 -4.89 -10.63 -25.48
C ARG A 54 -4.59 -10.66 -26.98
N ALA A 55 -4.55 -9.50 -27.64
CA ALA A 55 -4.23 -9.38 -29.06
C ALA A 55 -2.82 -9.90 -29.41
N VAL A 56 -1.90 -9.92 -28.46
CA VAL A 56 -0.52 -10.41 -28.62
C VAL A 56 -0.26 -11.74 -27.89
N GLY A 57 -1.33 -12.44 -27.48
CA GLY A 57 -1.26 -13.76 -26.86
C GLY A 57 -0.95 -13.76 -25.35
N GLY A 58 -1.07 -12.60 -24.70
CA GLY A 58 -0.91 -12.46 -23.24
C GLY A 58 -2.23 -12.54 -22.48
N SER A 59 -2.15 -12.81 -21.17
CA SER A 59 -3.26 -12.62 -20.23
C SER A 59 -2.83 -11.76 -19.05
N VAL A 60 -3.70 -10.81 -18.66
CA VAL A 60 -3.46 -9.93 -17.52
C VAL A 60 -4.23 -10.46 -16.32
N VAL A 61 -3.56 -10.65 -15.20
CA VAL A 61 -4.14 -11.14 -13.95
C VAL A 61 -4.37 -10.02 -12.94
N ALA A 62 -3.60 -8.95 -13.04
CA ALA A 62 -3.74 -7.77 -12.21
C ALA A 62 -3.12 -6.55 -12.90
N CYS A 63 -3.58 -5.37 -12.53
CA CYS A 63 -2.99 -4.08 -12.88
C CYS A 63 -2.71 -3.30 -11.60
N HIS A 64 -1.45 -2.97 -11.38
CA HIS A 64 -1.04 -2.09 -10.29
C HIS A 64 -0.73 -0.71 -10.85
N LEU A 65 -1.36 0.31 -10.28
CA LEU A 65 -1.13 1.71 -10.55
C LEU A 65 -0.53 2.38 -9.32
N ALA A 66 0.64 2.98 -9.45
CA ALA A 66 1.22 3.85 -8.43
C ALA A 66 1.07 5.32 -8.88
N GLU A 67 0.41 6.13 -8.09
CA GLU A 67 0.34 7.59 -8.30
C GLU A 67 1.56 8.29 -7.72
N SER A 68 2.09 7.74 -6.64
CA SER A 68 3.28 8.21 -5.95
C SER A 68 3.99 7.05 -5.26
N ALA A 69 5.09 7.35 -4.56
CA ALA A 69 5.77 6.37 -3.72
C ALA A 69 4.93 5.91 -2.52
N SER A 70 3.88 6.66 -2.15
CA SER A 70 3.05 6.39 -0.96
C SER A 70 1.58 6.12 -1.29
N SER A 71 1.20 6.05 -2.56
CA SER A 71 -0.20 5.96 -2.98
C SER A 71 -0.32 5.14 -4.27
N GLY A 72 -1.20 4.15 -4.27
CA GLY A 72 -1.48 3.33 -5.43
C GLY A 72 -2.70 2.42 -5.23
N ALA A 73 -3.10 1.73 -6.29
CA ALA A 73 -4.14 0.72 -6.23
C ALA A 73 -3.82 -0.46 -7.14
N THR A 74 -4.36 -1.62 -6.81
CA THR A 74 -4.27 -2.83 -7.63
C THR A 74 -5.67 -3.36 -7.91
N ALA A 75 -6.00 -3.51 -9.19
CA ALA A 75 -7.18 -4.23 -9.62
C ALA A 75 -6.79 -5.62 -10.14
N TYR A 76 -7.55 -6.64 -9.76
CA TYR A 76 -7.32 -8.03 -10.12
C TYR A 76 -8.39 -8.53 -11.10
N ALA A 77 -8.01 -9.46 -11.97
CA ALA A 77 -8.94 -10.11 -12.90
C ALA A 77 -10.08 -10.89 -12.19
N SER A 78 -9.92 -11.19 -10.91
CA SER A 78 -10.97 -11.74 -10.04
C SER A 78 -12.07 -10.74 -9.66
N GLY A 79 -11.90 -9.46 -9.97
CA GLY A 79 -12.78 -8.35 -9.54
C GLY A 79 -12.34 -7.67 -8.24
N LEU A 80 -11.40 -8.27 -7.49
CA LEU A 80 -10.87 -7.67 -6.28
C LEU A 80 -10.14 -6.37 -6.57
N VAL A 81 -10.27 -5.39 -5.66
CA VAL A 81 -9.50 -4.14 -5.68
C VAL A 81 -8.80 -3.94 -4.34
N GLU A 82 -7.57 -3.48 -4.40
CA GLU A 82 -6.76 -3.11 -3.25
C GLU A 82 -6.28 -1.66 -3.42
N ARG A 83 -6.45 -0.87 -2.38
CA ARG A 83 -5.87 0.48 -2.23
C ARG A 83 -4.62 0.38 -1.39
N GLU A 84 -3.51 0.92 -1.85
CA GLU A 84 -2.25 0.95 -1.12
C GLU A 84 -1.93 2.38 -0.69
N VAL A 85 -1.55 2.52 0.59
CA VAL A 85 -1.02 3.76 1.15
C VAL A 85 0.23 3.45 1.96
N ALA A 86 1.20 4.37 1.97
CA ALA A 86 2.44 4.17 2.71
C ALA A 86 2.76 5.38 3.58
N LEU A 87 3.42 5.09 4.70
CA LEU A 87 3.88 6.03 5.70
C LEU A 87 5.34 5.73 6.01
N GLU A 88 6.17 6.76 6.10
CA GLU A 88 7.55 6.65 6.55
C GLU A 88 7.70 7.30 7.93
N PHE A 89 8.47 6.66 8.81
CA PHE A 89 8.79 7.18 10.12
C PHE A 89 10.16 6.67 10.59
N SER A 90 10.78 7.38 11.53
CA SER A 90 12.04 6.99 12.16
C SER A 90 11.78 6.53 13.58
N ALA A 91 12.32 5.38 13.97
CA ALA A 91 12.19 4.89 15.34
C ALA A 91 13.39 4.06 15.76
N ALA A 92 13.64 4.03 17.08
CA ALA A 92 14.68 3.19 17.67
C ALA A 92 14.05 1.92 18.26
N ARG A 93 14.80 0.83 18.24
CA ARG A 93 14.44 -0.42 18.92
C ARG A 93 15.66 -1.20 19.39
N ARG A 94 15.45 -2.05 20.40
CA ARG A 94 16.36 -3.14 20.79
C ARG A 94 15.70 -4.47 20.40
N THR A 95 16.44 -5.35 19.74
CA THR A 95 15.96 -6.71 19.45
C THR A 95 16.43 -7.62 20.55
N CYS A 96 15.53 -8.02 21.45
CA CYS A 96 15.85 -8.95 22.54
C CYS A 96 14.62 -9.77 22.91
N SER A 97 14.86 -11.02 23.36
CA SER A 97 13.82 -11.85 23.97
C SER A 97 13.88 -11.72 25.50
N PRO A 98 12.74 -11.49 26.16
CA PRO A 98 12.70 -11.45 27.63
C PRO A 98 12.94 -12.82 28.28
N HIS A 99 12.90 -13.92 27.49
CA HIS A 99 13.10 -15.28 27.95
C HIS A 99 14.56 -15.75 27.87
N LEU A 100 15.46 -14.91 27.34
CA LEU A 100 16.88 -15.19 27.19
C LEU A 100 17.71 -14.26 28.06
N SER A 101 18.84 -14.75 28.55
CA SER A 101 19.86 -13.93 29.22
C SER A 101 20.43 -12.88 28.24
N ASP A 102 21.09 -11.86 28.78
CA ASP A 102 21.77 -10.86 27.93
C ASP A 102 22.89 -11.47 27.05
N ALA A 103 23.54 -12.53 27.54
CA ALA A 103 24.55 -13.25 26.75
C ALA A 103 23.94 -13.98 25.56
N GLU A 104 22.87 -14.74 25.79
CA GLU A 104 22.14 -15.44 24.72
C GLU A 104 21.49 -14.48 23.74
N ASN A 105 20.91 -13.37 24.21
CA ASN A 105 20.40 -12.31 23.35
C ASN A 105 21.49 -11.72 22.46
N ARG A 106 22.69 -11.49 23.02
CA ARG A 106 23.82 -10.97 22.25
C ARG A 106 24.36 -11.95 21.26
N GLU A 107 24.40 -13.23 21.61
CA GLU A 107 24.79 -14.32 20.70
C GLU A 107 23.80 -14.43 19.53
N LEU A 108 22.50 -14.42 19.79
CA LEU A 108 21.46 -14.62 18.80
C LEU A 108 21.24 -13.41 17.91
N PHE A 109 21.20 -12.19 18.46
CA PHE A 109 20.81 -10.96 17.75
C PHE A 109 21.98 -10.00 17.51
N GLY A 110 23.18 -10.32 17.97
CA GLY A 110 24.41 -9.51 17.76
C GLY A 110 24.23 -8.07 18.26
N GLN A 111 24.64 -7.12 17.44
CA GLN A 111 24.56 -5.68 17.75
C GLN A 111 23.12 -5.19 17.93
N ALA A 112 22.13 -5.87 17.36
CA ALA A 112 20.73 -5.49 17.53
C ALA A 112 20.22 -5.67 18.96
N ALA A 113 20.92 -6.49 19.80
CA ALA A 113 20.65 -6.67 21.22
C ALA A 113 21.30 -5.62 22.12
N ALA A 114 22.08 -4.67 21.59
CA ALA A 114 22.73 -3.64 22.38
C ALA A 114 21.73 -2.90 23.29
N PRO A 115 22.05 -2.68 24.58
CA PRO A 115 21.10 -2.06 25.53
C PRO A 115 20.61 -0.68 25.11
N ALA A 116 21.43 0.10 24.43
CA ALA A 116 21.05 1.43 23.92
C ALA A 116 20.06 1.38 22.76
N GLY A 117 19.83 0.20 22.17
CA GLY A 117 19.07 0.08 20.95
C GLY A 117 19.77 0.66 19.71
N HIS A 118 19.05 0.75 18.60
CA HIS A 118 19.52 1.37 17.37
C HIS A 118 18.32 1.90 16.57
N GLY A 119 18.54 2.94 15.77
CA GLY A 119 17.53 3.60 14.97
C GLY A 119 17.41 3.02 13.56
N HIS A 120 16.20 3.06 13.02
CA HIS A 120 15.88 2.74 11.62
C HIS A 120 14.92 3.75 11.03
N GLY A 121 15.02 3.98 9.70
CA GLY A 121 13.91 4.46 8.90
C GLY A 121 12.98 3.30 8.55
N TYR A 122 11.72 3.43 8.88
CA TYR A 122 10.67 2.45 8.56
C TYR A 122 9.79 2.96 7.44
N ARG A 123 9.35 2.06 6.58
CA ARG A 123 8.28 2.29 5.64
C ARG A 123 7.16 1.29 5.93
N LEU A 124 6.04 1.82 6.42
CA LEU A 124 4.81 1.06 6.62
C LEU A 124 3.97 1.16 5.36
N ARG A 125 3.58 0.01 4.82
CA ARG A 125 2.63 -0.09 3.72
C ARG A 125 1.35 -0.72 4.25
N VAL A 126 0.24 -0.03 4.08
CA VAL A 126 -1.10 -0.50 4.43
C VAL A 126 -1.86 -0.79 3.15
N VAL A 127 -2.45 -1.98 3.08
CA VAL A 127 -3.29 -2.40 1.95
C VAL A 127 -4.72 -2.55 2.45
N LEU A 128 -5.61 -1.75 1.87
CA LEU A 128 -7.04 -1.78 2.11
C LEU A 128 -7.69 -2.58 0.99
N ARG A 129 -8.56 -3.52 1.33
CA ARG A 129 -9.24 -4.39 0.37
C ARG A 129 -10.74 -4.17 0.47
N GLY A 130 -11.38 -3.98 -0.67
CA GLY A 130 -12.83 -3.81 -0.71
C GLY A 130 -13.35 -3.57 -2.12
N GLU A 131 -14.65 -3.34 -2.21
CA GLU A 131 -15.30 -2.84 -3.42
C GLU A 131 -15.33 -1.32 -3.34
N PRO A 132 -14.78 -0.58 -4.33
CA PRO A 132 -14.91 0.86 -4.38
C PRO A 132 -16.39 1.27 -4.47
N ASP A 133 -16.77 2.27 -3.71
CA ASP A 133 -18.10 2.85 -3.76
C ASP A 133 -18.44 3.38 -5.16
N GLY A 134 -19.66 3.14 -5.63
CA GLY A 134 -20.04 3.43 -7.01
C GLY A 134 -20.12 4.93 -7.35
N GLU A 135 -20.31 5.79 -6.37
CA GLU A 135 -20.41 7.24 -6.56
C GLU A 135 -19.05 7.94 -6.37
N THR A 136 -18.34 7.56 -5.33
CA THR A 136 -17.07 8.19 -4.93
C THR A 136 -15.84 7.53 -5.53
N GLY A 137 -15.95 6.24 -5.89
CA GLY A 137 -14.85 5.48 -6.48
C GLY A 137 -13.76 5.06 -5.49
N VAL A 138 -13.95 5.20 -4.18
CA VAL A 138 -12.96 4.85 -3.16
C VAL A 138 -13.44 3.69 -2.28
N ILE A 139 -12.50 2.86 -1.81
CA ILE A 139 -12.78 1.79 -0.83
C ILE A 139 -13.03 2.39 0.55
N VAL A 140 -12.24 3.39 0.93
CA VAL A 140 -12.34 4.13 2.20
C VAL A 140 -12.11 5.61 1.93
N PRO A 141 -12.90 6.53 2.54
CA PRO A 141 -12.67 7.96 2.38
C PRO A 141 -11.25 8.37 2.71
N HIS A 142 -10.63 9.21 1.86
CA HIS A 142 -9.23 9.62 2.02
C HIS A 142 -8.95 10.25 3.40
N GLY A 143 -9.86 11.10 3.91
CA GLY A 143 -9.71 11.73 5.21
C GLY A 143 -9.64 10.75 6.40
N GLU A 144 -10.33 9.60 6.31
CA GLU A 144 -10.26 8.54 7.32
C GLU A 144 -8.90 7.83 7.29
N VAL A 145 -8.40 7.53 6.09
CA VAL A 145 -7.08 6.93 5.89
C VAL A 145 -5.98 7.86 6.37
N ASP A 146 -6.01 9.12 5.97
CA ASP A 146 -5.04 10.14 6.38
C ASP A 146 -5.06 10.38 7.89
N GLY A 147 -6.24 10.40 8.50
CA GLY A 147 -6.40 10.49 9.95
C GLY A 147 -5.77 9.31 10.69
N ALA A 148 -5.99 8.08 10.21
CA ALA A 148 -5.41 6.87 10.78
C ALA A 148 -3.88 6.84 10.62
N LEU A 149 -3.36 7.19 9.44
CA LEU A 149 -1.91 7.26 9.19
C LEU A 149 -1.24 8.33 10.03
N SER A 150 -1.85 9.51 10.19
CA SER A 150 -1.37 10.59 11.04
C SER A 150 -1.30 10.17 12.51
N ALA A 151 -2.30 9.45 13.00
CA ALA A 151 -2.32 8.92 14.35
C ALA A 151 -1.20 7.87 14.57
N LEU A 152 -0.97 7.00 13.60
CA LEU A 152 0.14 6.04 13.63
C LEU A 152 1.49 6.73 13.59
N HIS A 153 1.66 7.73 12.74
CA HIS A 153 2.89 8.51 12.66
C HIS A 153 3.21 9.16 14.01
N ALA A 154 2.26 9.88 14.61
CA ALA A 154 2.43 10.53 15.90
C ALA A 154 2.75 9.55 17.04
N LEU A 155 2.30 8.29 16.91
CA LEU A 155 2.57 7.24 17.88
C LEU A 155 3.98 6.65 17.74
N LEU A 156 4.50 6.54 16.52
CA LEU A 156 5.70 5.76 16.21
C LEU A 156 6.93 6.61 15.93
N ASP A 157 6.74 7.80 15.33
CA ASP A 157 7.86 8.60 14.83
C ASP A 157 8.70 9.17 15.97
N HIS A 158 10.03 9.07 15.83
CA HIS A 158 11.04 9.48 16.81
C HIS A 158 10.86 8.85 18.20
N ARG A 159 10.35 7.59 18.26
CA ARG A 159 10.13 6.84 19.52
C ARG A 159 11.09 5.68 19.65
N HIS A 160 11.32 5.29 20.90
CA HIS A 160 11.95 4.01 21.24
C HIS A 160 10.84 2.94 21.41
N LEU A 161 10.68 2.06 20.40
CA LEU A 161 9.53 1.15 20.30
C LEU A 161 9.35 0.22 21.50
N ASN A 162 10.46 -0.25 22.11
CA ASN A 162 10.39 -1.14 23.28
C ASN A 162 9.99 -0.42 24.59
N VAL A 163 10.21 0.89 24.68
CA VAL A 163 10.04 1.64 25.94
C VAL A 163 8.80 2.52 25.89
N GLU A 164 8.65 3.29 24.79
CA GLU A 164 7.61 4.33 24.72
C GLU A 164 6.32 3.83 24.07
N VAL A 165 6.41 2.80 23.22
CA VAL A 165 5.27 2.33 22.41
C VAL A 165 4.70 1.00 22.91
N ALA A 166 5.52 0.15 23.51
CA ALA A 166 5.09 -1.17 24.00
C ALA A 166 3.88 -1.10 24.95
N GLU A 167 3.87 -0.15 25.90
CA GLU A 167 2.74 0.02 26.82
C GLU A 167 1.44 0.43 26.14
N LEU A 168 1.53 1.18 25.04
CA LEU A 168 0.35 1.63 24.29
C LEU A 168 -0.28 0.49 23.48
N PHE A 169 0.52 -0.43 22.93
CA PHE A 169 0.01 -1.61 22.24
C PHE A 169 -0.67 -2.59 23.19
N PHE A 170 -0.08 -2.86 24.36
CA PHE A 170 -0.68 -3.76 25.35
C PHE A 170 -1.99 -3.20 25.94
N ARG A 171 -2.07 -1.89 26.18
CA ARG A 171 -3.31 -1.26 26.67
C ARG A 171 -4.42 -1.17 25.63
N LYS A 172 -4.08 -1.10 24.32
CA LYS A 172 -5.07 -1.10 23.24
C LYS A 172 -5.47 -2.50 22.80
N ALA A 173 -4.59 -3.49 22.85
CA ALA A 173 -4.93 -4.86 22.52
C ALA A 173 -6.03 -5.41 23.44
N GLN A 174 -6.04 -5.04 24.73
CA GLN A 174 -7.14 -5.38 25.65
C GLN A 174 -8.48 -4.70 25.32
N ARG A 175 -8.49 -3.64 24.48
CA ARG A 175 -9.71 -2.96 24.02
C ARG A 175 -10.20 -3.43 22.64
N ILE A 176 -9.36 -4.13 21.88
CA ILE A 176 -9.75 -4.66 20.55
C ILE A 176 -10.59 -5.92 20.72
N ASP A 177 -10.38 -6.69 21.77
CA ASP A 177 -11.23 -7.85 22.10
C ASP A 177 -12.69 -7.46 22.42
N ASP A 178 -12.94 -6.19 22.82
CA ASP A 178 -14.28 -5.66 23.07
C ASP A 178 -15.02 -5.21 21.81
N PHE A 179 -14.37 -5.20 20.64
CA PHE A 179 -14.97 -4.74 19.38
C PHE A 179 -15.36 -5.87 18.42
N PHE A 180 -15.04 -7.12 18.74
CA PHE A 180 -15.32 -8.31 17.91
C PHE A 180 -16.26 -9.34 18.60
N LEU A 181 -17.04 -8.91 19.60
CA LEU A 181 -18.13 -9.71 20.18
C LEU A 181 -19.50 -9.18 19.80
#